data_10b3bd526a1eeaf4155d591106a8baac
#
_entry.id   10b3bd526a1eeaf4155d591106a8baac
#
_cell.length_a   1.000
_cell.length_b   1.000
_cell.length_c   1.000
_cell.angle_alpha   90.00
_cell.angle_beta   90.00
_cell.angle_gamma   90.00
#
_symmetry.space_group_name_H-M   'P 1'
#
loop_
_entity.id
_entity.type
_entity.pdbx_description
1 polymer ?
#
loop_
_entity_poly.entity_id
_entity_poly.type
_entity_poly.pdbx_seq_one_letter_code
_entity_poly.pdbx_strand_id
1 'polypeptide(L)'
;MKNVLLILTLAACVAGCTALPEPPQHTTLFRPGEYGSKYYRIPALVTTAQGTLLAVADKRIESQGDLPNAIDLVLRRSTDNGTSWGEPITIVSHNEKTGYGDAAMVVDRTSGDILCICASGCGLWASTTEHPFDIEVIRSRDDGLTWSTPERITPQIYGRECPTPAVDSLSGLFAASGRALQLADGGLLFVVAAHRAGDRWPPLRNYVCRSDDGGHTWRLLPAEASHCGDEAKLAELADGSWLMSIRNPDKGYRRHARSYDQGASWSEVGEWYDLPDPACNGDLLRYSLRSEGARHDRLLHSIPADTAQRRNVCVALSYDEGKTWPVRKAIWAEPAGYSSLTRLADGSIGLLTEVGDWDTGFEIRFTRLTMKWLTDGKDDGR
;
A
#
# COMPACT_ATOMS: atom_id res chain seq x y z
N MET A 1 70.82 -46.02 -3.50
CA MET A 1 70.28 -44.80 -2.85
C MET A 1 69.07 -44.33 -3.70
N LYS A 2 67.86 -44.57 -3.24
CA LYS A 2 66.62 -44.19 -3.95
C LYS A 2 66.08 -42.87 -3.36
N ASN A 3 66.06 -41.79 -4.19
CA ASN A 3 65.49 -40.56 -3.79
C ASN A 3 63.98 -40.66 -3.94
N VAL A 4 63.23 -40.49 -2.83
CA VAL A 4 61.79 -40.37 -2.82
C VAL A 4 61.46 -38.85 -2.87
N LEU A 5 60.85 -38.43 -3.96
CA LEU A 5 60.35 -37.07 -4.13
C LEU A 5 58.96 -36.95 -3.50
N LEU A 6 58.84 -36.18 -2.42
CA LEU A 6 57.60 -35.92 -1.73
C LEU A 6 56.91 -34.73 -2.40
N ILE A 7 55.80 -34.95 -3.11
CA ILE A 7 54.98 -33.92 -3.72
C ILE A 7 53.95 -33.45 -2.66
N LEU A 8 54.13 -32.25 -2.11
CA LEU A 8 53.14 -31.58 -1.27
C LEU A 8 52.10 -30.91 -2.21
N THR A 9 50.90 -31.46 -2.24
CA THR A 9 49.75 -30.81 -2.85
C THR A 9 49.17 -29.78 -1.88
N LEU A 10 49.34 -28.49 -2.20
CA LEU A 10 48.70 -27.39 -1.49
C LEU A 10 47.24 -27.30 -1.95
N ALA A 11 46.30 -27.71 -1.10
CA ALA A 11 44.88 -27.47 -1.32
C ALA A 11 44.59 -25.99 -1.01
N ALA A 12 44.40 -25.19 -2.03
CA ALA A 12 43.92 -23.82 -1.90
C ALA A 12 42.45 -23.86 -1.52
N CYS A 13 42.11 -23.62 -0.24
CA CYS A 13 40.77 -23.27 0.18
C CYS A 13 40.40 -21.92 -0.44
N VAL A 14 39.66 -21.93 -1.52
CA VAL A 14 38.95 -20.73 -2.00
C VAL A 14 37.82 -20.49 -1.03
N ALA A 15 38.05 -19.66 0.00
CA ALA A 15 37.00 -19.09 0.80
C ALA A 15 36.18 -18.20 -0.15
N GLY A 16 34.98 -18.68 -0.54
CA GLY A 16 34.04 -17.92 -1.32
C GLY A 16 33.63 -16.67 -0.48
N CYS A 17 34.22 -15.53 -0.82
CA CYS A 17 33.74 -14.24 -0.30
C CYS A 17 32.34 -14.07 -0.85
N THR A 18 31.30 -14.39 -0.04
CA THR A 18 29.95 -13.99 -0.34
C THR A 18 29.90 -12.46 -0.22
N ALA A 19 29.81 -11.78 -1.37
CA ALA A 19 29.64 -10.33 -1.39
C ALA A 19 28.47 -9.94 -0.45
N LEU A 20 28.72 -8.93 0.37
CA LEU A 20 27.68 -8.37 1.23
C LEU A 20 26.49 -7.96 0.36
N PRO A 21 25.23 -8.11 0.86
CA PRO A 21 24.08 -7.66 0.12
C PRO A 21 24.19 -6.16 -0.17
N GLU A 22 23.83 -5.77 -1.40
CA GLU A 22 23.82 -4.34 -1.76
C GLU A 22 22.89 -3.56 -0.82
N PRO A 23 23.32 -2.38 -0.33
CA PRO A 23 22.49 -1.52 0.49
C PRO A 23 21.29 -0.99 -0.31
N PRO A 24 20.20 -0.58 0.35
CA PRO A 24 19.07 0.04 -0.32
C PRO A 24 19.48 1.30 -1.09
N GLN A 25 18.86 1.48 -2.26
CA GLN A 25 19.01 2.68 -3.07
C GLN A 25 17.80 3.59 -2.83
N HIS A 26 18.04 4.89 -2.64
CA HIS A 26 17.03 5.86 -2.29
C HIS A 26 16.97 7.00 -3.29
N THR A 27 15.77 7.41 -3.67
CA THR A 27 15.51 8.55 -4.56
C THR A 27 14.33 9.36 -4.02
N THR A 28 14.51 10.65 -3.78
CA THR A 28 13.40 11.56 -3.46
C THR A 28 12.65 11.91 -4.74
N LEU A 29 11.34 11.65 -4.76
CA LEU A 29 10.48 11.89 -5.92
C LEU A 29 9.75 13.21 -5.86
N PHE A 30 9.29 13.60 -4.66
CA PHE A 30 8.60 14.86 -4.44
C PHE A 30 9.08 15.50 -3.14
N ARG A 31 9.31 16.83 -3.17
CA ARG A 31 9.67 17.62 -2.00
C ARG A 31 8.67 18.74 -1.77
N PRO A 32 8.43 19.14 -0.52
CA PRO A 32 7.72 20.36 -0.19
C PRO A 32 8.27 21.55 -0.97
N GLY A 33 7.37 22.35 -1.58
CA GLY A 33 7.72 23.51 -2.37
C GLY A 33 8.02 23.25 -3.85
N GLU A 34 8.13 22.00 -4.29
CA GLU A 34 8.35 21.67 -5.70
C GLU A 34 7.02 21.62 -6.49
N TYR A 35 7.10 21.83 -7.81
CA TYR A 35 5.99 21.70 -8.77
C TYR A 35 4.73 22.50 -8.40
N GLY A 36 4.87 23.62 -7.70
CA GLY A 36 3.75 24.48 -7.30
C GLY A 36 2.90 23.92 -6.16
N SER A 37 3.44 23.06 -5.33
CA SER A 37 2.79 22.52 -4.14
C SER A 37 3.61 22.78 -2.88
N LYS A 38 2.95 23.18 -1.80
CA LYS A 38 3.63 23.34 -0.51
C LYS A 38 3.94 22.02 0.16
N TYR A 39 3.11 20.97 -0.08
CA TYR A 39 3.21 19.70 0.61
C TYR A 39 2.90 18.50 -0.29
N TYR A 40 3.44 17.35 0.07
CA TYR A 40 3.14 16.05 -0.54
C TYR A 40 2.84 15.03 0.55
N ARG A 41 1.83 14.18 0.33
CA ARG A 41 1.41 13.15 1.27
C ARG A 41 0.93 11.88 0.53
N ILE A 42 0.57 10.85 1.29
CA ILE A 42 -0.21 9.68 0.90
C ILE A 42 0.43 8.93 -0.28
N PRO A 43 1.53 8.20 -0.06
CA PRO A 43 2.21 7.45 -1.10
C PRO A 43 1.42 6.22 -1.53
N ALA A 44 1.34 5.98 -2.85
CA ALA A 44 0.86 4.75 -3.44
C ALA A 44 1.84 4.27 -4.52
N LEU A 45 2.16 2.98 -4.54
CA LEU A 45 3.18 2.41 -5.44
C LEU A 45 2.67 1.12 -6.07
N VAL A 46 2.72 1.05 -7.39
CA VAL A 46 2.42 -0.18 -8.13
C VAL A 46 3.44 -0.44 -9.22
N THR A 47 3.60 -1.72 -9.58
CA THR A 47 4.31 -2.18 -10.76
C THR A 47 3.28 -2.61 -11.80
N THR A 48 3.34 -2.03 -12.99
CA THR A 48 2.40 -2.35 -14.08
C THR A 48 2.72 -3.70 -14.72
N ALA A 49 1.83 -4.19 -15.59
CA ALA A 49 2.07 -5.41 -16.35
C ALA A 49 3.30 -5.31 -17.28
N GLN A 50 3.71 -4.10 -17.66
CA GLN A 50 4.91 -3.84 -18.46
C GLN A 50 6.19 -3.70 -17.60
N GLY A 51 6.07 -3.79 -16.26
CA GLY A 51 7.19 -3.60 -15.32
C GLY A 51 7.47 -2.14 -14.98
N THR A 52 6.68 -1.20 -15.47
CA THR A 52 6.79 0.22 -15.10
C THR A 52 6.37 0.44 -13.64
N LEU A 53 7.13 1.23 -12.90
CA LEU A 53 6.75 1.68 -11.57
C LEU A 53 5.95 2.98 -11.68
N LEU A 54 4.82 3.05 -10.96
CA LEU A 54 4.05 4.26 -10.78
C LEU A 54 4.07 4.66 -9.31
N ALA A 55 4.75 5.74 -9.00
CA ALA A 55 4.83 6.32 -7.66
C ALA A 55 3.87 7.51 -7.57
N VAL A 56 2.76 7.32 -6.89
CA VAL A 56 1.65 8.28 -6.76
C VAL A 56 1.73 9.01 -5.42
N ALA A 57 1.31 10.26 -5.39
CA ALA A 57 1.17 11.05 -4.16
C ALA A 57 0.02 12.07 -4.28
N ASP A 58 -0.54 12.45 -3.14
CA ASP A 58 -1.32 13.67 -2.97
C ASP A 58 -0.39 14.87 -3.12
N LYS A 59 -0.65 15.72 -4.09
CA LYS A 59 -0.03 17.04 -4.23
C LYS A 59 -0.91 18.06 -3.52
N ARG A 60 -0.55 18.43 -2.30
CA ARG A 60 -1.31 19.30 -1.39
C ARG A 60 -0.88 20.75 -1.55
N ILE A 61 -1.69 21.54 -2.25
CA ILE A 61 -1.29 22.84 -2.79
C ILE A 61 -0.90 23.83 -1.69
N GLU A 62 -1.77 24.05 -0.71
CA GLU A 62 -1.60 25.10 0.30
C GLU A 62 -1.56 24.59 1.74
N SER A 63 -2.12 23.39 2.01
CA SER A 63 -2.32 22.86 3.35
C SER A 63 -1.88 21.39 3.42
N GLN A 64 -1.32 20.97 4.56
CA GLN A 64 -1.07 19.55 4.83
C GLN A 64 -2.34 18.75 5.16
N GLY A 65 -3.46 19.44 5.41
CA GLY A 65 -4.74 18.83 5.77
C GLY A 65 -5.34 18.01 4.63
N ASP A 66 -6.19 17.06 5.00
CA ASP A 66 -6.94 16.21 4.09
C ASP A 66 -8.04 17.00 3.37
N LEU A 67 -8.82 16.32 2.53
CA LEU A 67 -10.01 16.89 1.89
C LEU A 67 -10.96 17.53 2.94
N PRO A 68 -11.55 18.68 2.60
CA PRO A 68 -11.79 19.24 1.26
C PRO A 68 -10.73 20.22 0.73
N ASN A 69 -9.49 20.20 1.22
CA ASN A 69 -8.45 21.09 0.73
C ASN A 69 -8.15 20.87 -0.77
N ALA A 70 -7.45 21.85 -1.38
CA ALA A 70 -6.97 21.75 -2.75
C ALA A 70 -5.86 20.69 -2.86
N ILE A 71 -6.20 19.52 -3.39
CA ILE A 71 -5.33 18.38 -3.54
C ILE A 71 -5.45 17.84 -4.97
N ASP A 72 -4.31 17.69 -5.67
CA ASP A 72 -4.20 16.97 -6.93
C ASP A 72 -3.63 15.57 -6.67
N LEU A 73 -3.97 14.59 -7.50
CA LEU A 73 -3.25 13.33 -7.56
C LEU A 73 -2.20 13.41 -8.67
N VAL A 74 -0.95 13.14 -8.32
CA VAL A 74 0.18 13.17 -9.23
C VAL A 74 1.00 11.89 -9.14
N LEU A 75 1.72 11.55 -10.21
CA LEU A 75 2.61 10.41 -10.22
C LEU A 75 3.94 10.73 -10.93
N ARG A 76 4.96 9.92 -10.64
CA ARG A 76 6.14 9.74 -11.48
C ARG A 76 6.24 8.30 -11.95
N ARG A 77 6.79 8.12 -13.14
CA ARG A 77 7.01 6.80 -13.77
C ARG A 77 8.48 6.45 -13.81
N SER A 78 8.79 5.17 -13.62
CA SER A 78 10.11 4.61 -13.86
C SER A 78 9.97 3.32 -14.69
N THR A 79 10.74 3.20 -15.76
CA THR A 79 10.78 2.00 -16.64
C THR A 79 12.05 1.17 -16.46
N ASP A 80 12.86 1.50 -15.46
CA ASP A 80 14.17 0.90 -15.18
C ASP A 80 14.33 0.45 -13.71
N ASN A 81 13.24 -0.08 -13.15
CA ASN A 81 13.17 -0.58 -11.76
C ASN A 81 13.55 0.48 -10.71
N GLY A 82 13.17 1.75 -10.94
CA GLY A 82 13.37 2.84 -10.00
C GLY A 82 14.76 3.50 -10.04
N THR A 83 15.58 3.19 -11.05
CA THR A 83 16.89 3.81 -11.24
C THR A 83 16.76 5.26 -11.68
N SER A 84 15.85 5.55 -12.59
CA SER A 84 15.49 6.89 -13.02
C SER A 84 13.97 7.10 -13.03
N TRP A 85 13.55 8.35 -12.95
CA TRP A 85 12.14 8.74 -12.83
C TRP A 85 11.82 9.89 -13.78
N GLY A 86 10.71 9.77 -14.50
CA GLY A 86 10.20 10.82 -15.39
C GLY A 86 9.69 12.05 -14.64
N GLU A 87 9.31 13.07 -15.38
CA GLU A 87 8.64 14.26 -14.82
C GLU A 87 7.28 13.90 -14.23
N PRO A 88 6.75 14.68 -13.29
CA PRO A 88 5.43 14.46 -12.72
C PRO A 88 4.33 14.48 -13.79
N ILE A 89 3.42 13.53 -13.71
CA ILE A 89 2.19 13.46 -14.49
C ILE A 89 1.02 13.69 -13.53
N THR A 90 0.09 14.54 -13.90
CA THR A 90 -1.15 14.75 -13.12
C THR A 90 -2.17 13.69 -13.51
N ILE A 91 -2.66 12.91 -12.54
CA ILE A 91 -3.77 11.97 -12.70
C ILE A 91 -5.08 12.76 -12.79
N VAL A 92 -5.30 13.65 -11.81
CA VAL A 92 -6.46 14.53 -11.73
C VAL A 92 -6.10 15.77 -10.93
N SER A 93 -6.61 16.92 -11.35
CA SER A 93 -6.45 18.20 -10.64
C SER A 93 -7.70 18.57 -9.87
N HIS A 94 -7.50 19.19 -8.71
CA HIS A 94 -8.58 19.87 -7.98
C HIS A 94 -9.21 20.99 -8.83
N ASN A 95 -10.40 21.37 -8.44
CA ASN A 95 -11.07 22.57 -8.95
C ASN A 95 -11.60 23.38 -7.75
N GLU A 96 -12.32 24.49 -8.01
CA GLU A 96 -12.85 25.36 -6.95
C GLU A 96 -13.77 24.67 -5.93
N LYS A 97 -14.29 23.50 -6.28
CA LYS A 97 -15.30 22.76 -5.46
C LYS A 97 -14.77 21.45 -4.89
N THR A 98 -13.78 20.84 -5.52
CA THR A 98 -13.41 19.45 -5.27
C THR A 98 -11.90 19.28 -5.37
N GLY A 99 -11.28 18.73 -4.33
CA GLY A 99 -9.96 18.12 -4.36
C GLY A 99 -10.07 16.60 -4.48
N TYR A 100 -8.94 15.94 -4.78
CA TYR A 100 -8.83 14.48 -4.90
C TYR A 100 -7.67 13.98 -4.05
N GLY A 101 -7.88 12.93 -3.27
CA GLY A 101 -6.85 12.40 -2.37
C GLY A 101 -7.02 10.92 -2.06
N ASP A 102 -6.09 10.39 -1.27
CA ASP A 102 -6.13 9.01 -0.77
C ASP A 102 -6.12 7.94 -1.87
N ALA A 103 -5.24 8.08 -2.86
CA ALA A 103 -5.15 7.14 -3.97
C ALA A 103 -4.85 5.70 -3.50
N ALA A 104 -5.72 4.75 -3.85
CA ALA A 104 -5.51 3.30 -3.75
C ALA A 104 -5.34 2.74 -5.16
N MET A 105 -4.16 2.19 -5.45
CA MET A 105 -3.78 1.78 -6.80
C MET A 105 -3.92 0.27 -6.98
N VAL A 106 -4.43 -0.15 -8.15
CA VAL A 106 -4.42 -1.55 -8.58
C VAL A 106 -4.18 -1.66 -10.08
N VAL A 107 -3.49 -2.73 -10.48
CA VAL A 107 -3.31 -3.13 -11.87
C VAL A 107 -4.19 -4.35 -12.12
N ASP A 108 -5.13 -4.25 -13.05
CA ASP A 108 -5.89 -5.41 -13.51
C ASP A 108 -4.99 -6.27 -14.41
N ARG A 109 -4.57 -7.42 -13.92
CA ARG A 109 -3.69 -8.35 -14.65
C ARG A 109 -4.35 -8.95 -15.89
N THR A 110 -5.68 -8.86 -16.00
CA THR A 110 -6.43 -9.41 -17.14
C THR A 110 -6.40 -8.46 -18.34
N SER A 111 -6.64 -7.18 -18.12
CA SER A 111 -6.68 -6.16 -19.17
C SER A 111 -5.36 -5.38 -19.30
N GLY A 112 -4.56 -5.31 -18.24
CA GLY A 112 -3.43 -4.41 -18.11
C GLY A 112 -3.83 -2.99 -17.70
N ASP A 113 -5.11 -2.70 -17.49
CA ASP A 113 -5.60 -1.40 -17.04
C ASP A 113 -5.10 -1.10 -15.63
N ILE A 114 -4.84 0.17 -15.38
CA ILE A 114 -4.43 0.66 -14.07
C ILE A 114 -5.57 1.50 -13.51
N LEU A 115 -6.03 1.17 -12.30
CA LEU A 115 -7.08 1.90 -11.63
C LEU A 115 -6.49 2.67 -10.44
N CYS A 116 -6.85 3.95 -10.37
CA CYS A 116 -6.66 4.82 -9.21
C CYS A 116 -8.02 5.02 -8.57
N ILE A 117 -8.25 4.44 -7.40
CA ILE A 117 -9.45 4.62 -6.60
C ILE A 117 -9.12 5.70 -5.59
N CYS A 118 -9.92 6.77 -5.54
CA CYS A 118 -9.61 7.93 -4.70
C CYS A 118 -10.87 8.53 -4.08
N ALA A 119 -10.67 9.35 -3.06
CA ALA A 119 -11.71 10.14 -2.44
C ALA A 119 -11.79 11.54 -3.07
N SER A 120 -13.00 12.13 -3.06
CA SER A 120 -13.21 13.51 -3.48
C SER A 120 -14.33 14.21 -2.71
N GLY A 121 -14.34 15.54 -2.70
CA GLY A 121 -15.46 16.34 -2.16
C GLY A 121 -15.28 16.81 -0.72
N CYS A 122 -16.33 16.67 0.10
CA CYS A 122 -16.50 17.39 1.38
C CYS A 122 -15.58 16.95 2.53
N GLY A 123 -14.84 15.86 2.36
CA GLY A 123 -14.07 15.24 3.45
C GLY A 123 -14.92 14.30 4.33
N LEU A 124 -14.25 13.32 4.93
CA LEU A 124 -14.90 12.20 5.63
C LEU A 124 -15.89 12.64 6.72
N TRP A 125 -15.48 13.58 7.57
CA TRP A 125 -16.27 13.97 8.75
C TRP A 125 -17.41 14.96 8.46
N ALA A 126 -17.42 15.59 7.29
CA ALA A 126 -18.52 16.39 6.79
C ALA A 126 -19.50 15.57 5.95
N SER A 127 -19.18 14.32 5.68
CA SER A 127 -19.99 13.41 4.88
C SER A 127 -21.30 13.05 5.60
N THR A 128 -22.37 12.99 4.83
CA THR A 128 -23.69 12.51 5.24
C THR A 128 -24.26 11.61 4.16
N THR A 129 -25.32 10.88 4.47
CA THR A 129 -26.04 10.10 3.45
C THR A 129 -26.60 10.96 2.31
N GLU A 130 -26.92 12.22 2.57
CA GLU A 130 -27.45 13.17 1.58
C GLU A 130 -26.34 13.84 0.74
N HIS A 131 -25.19 14.06 1.36
CA HIS A 131 -24.00 14.67 0.76
C HIS A 131 -22.79 13.79 1.07
N PRO A 132 -22.65 12.65 0.39
CA PRO A 132 -21.59 11.69 0.67
C PRO A 132 -20.22 12.22 0.29
N PHE A 133 -19.20 11.78 1.02
CA PHE A 133 -17.81 11.86 0.62
C PHE A 133 -17.59 10.89 -0.52
N ASP A 134 -17.25 11.40 -1.70
CA ASP A 134 -17.28 10.59 -2.90
C ASP A 134 -16.08 9.68 -3.04
N ILE A 135 -16.31 8.49 -3.61
CA ILE A 135 -15.28 7.60 -4.13
C ILE A 135 -15.35 7.63 -5.65
N GLU A 136 -14.19 7.80 -6.26
CA GLU A 136 -14.05 7.85 -7.69
C GLU A 136 -13.00 6.86 -8.20
N VAL A 137 -13.18 6.40 -9.43
CA VAL A 137 -12.22 5.54 -10.15
C VAL A 137 -11.71 6.32 -11.35
N ILE A 138 -10.39 6.37 -11.50
CA ILE A 138 -9.70 6.99 -12.62
C ILE A 138 -8.84 5.90 -13.26
N ARG A 139 -8.90 5.76 -14.59
CA ARG A 139 -8.31 4.63 -15.30
C ARG A 139 -7.24 5.08 -16.27
N SER A 140 -6.13 4.34 -16.33
CA SER A 140 -5.13 4.43 -17.40
C SER A 140 -5.07 3.11 -18.18
N ARG A 141 -4.98 3.21 -19.54
CA ARG A 141 -4.87 2.09 -20.46
C ARG A 141 -3.56 2.09 -21.25
N ASP A 142 -2.67 3.01 -20.92
CA ASP A 142 -1.42 3.27 -21.62
C ASP A 142 -0.23 3.33 -20.67
N ASP A 143 -0.23 2.42 -19.69
CA ASP A 143 0.86 2.26 -18.73
C ASP A 143 1.11 3.51 -17.84
N GLY A 144 0.02 4.24 -17.51
CA GLY A 144 0.04 5.40 -16.64
C GLY A 144 0.48 6.70 -17.32
N LEU A 145 0.49 6.77 -18.65
CA LEU A 145 0.82 8.00 -19.39
C LEU A 145 -0.35 8.98 -19.43
N THR A 146 -1.56 8.46 -19.67
CA THR A 146 -2.80 9.26 -19.66
C THR A 146 -3.87 8.62 -18.78
N TRP A 147 -4.81 9.42 -18.31
CA TRP A 147 -5.82 9.03 -17.35
C TRP A 147 -7.20 9.51 -17.79
N SER A 148 -8.22 8.70 -17.54
CA SER A 148 -9.61 9.06 -17.78
C SER A 148 -10.07 10.20 -16.88
N THR A 149 -11.20 10.79 -17.19
CA THR A 149 -11.95 11.58 -16.21
C THR A 149 -12.37 10.70 -15.03
N PRO A 150 -12.46 11.26 -13.80
CA PRO A 150 -12.98 10.55 -12.64
C PRO A 150 -14.40 10.00 -12.89
N GLU A 151 -14.62 8.75 -12.53
CA GLU A 151 -15.92 8.09 -12.54
C GLU A 151 -16.40 7.90 -11.10
N ARG A 152 -17.48 8.56 -10.74
CA ARG A 152 -18.06 8.50 -9.39
C ARG A 152 -18.75 7.15 -9.16
N ILE A 153 -18.24 6.35 -8.25
CA ILE A 153 -18.79 5.03 -7.90
C ILE A 153 -19.57 5.01 -6.58
N THR A 154 -19.63 6.13 -5.86
CA THR A 154 -20.37 6.28 -4.59
C THR A 154 -21.81 5.74 -4.66
N PRO A 155 -22.62 6.02 -5.73
CA PRO A 155 -23.99 5.50 -5.84
C PRO A 155 -24.10 3.97 -5.90
N GLN A 156 -23.00 3.28 -6.17
CA GLN A 156 -22.95 1.82 -6.19
C GLN A 156 -22.67 1.23 -4.80
N ILE A 157 -22.19 2.05 -3.85
CA ILE A 157 -21.61 1.61 -2.58
C ILE A 157 -22.43 2.05 -1.39
N TYR A 158 -22.76 3.35 -1.28
CA TYR A 158 -23.49 3.90 -0.14
C TYR A 158 -24.14 5.27 -0.45
N GLY A 159 -24.84 5.82 0.55
CA GLY A 159 -25.48 7.12 0.45
C GLY A 159 -26.87 7.04 -0.19
N ARG A 160 -27.54 8.19 -0.25
CA ARG A 160 -28.93 8.30 -0.74
C ARG A 160 -29.15 7.79 -2.15
N GLU A 161 -28.13 7.95 -3.02
CA GLU A 161 -28.23 7.56 -4.42
C GLU A 161 -27.99 6.06 -4.62
N CYS A 162 -27.55 5.32 -3.59
CA CYS A 162 -27.38 3.89 -3.64
C CYS A 162 -28.74 3.19 -3.46
N PRO A 163 -29.27 2.50 -4.48
CA PRO A 163 -30.65 1.96 -4.39
C PRO A 163 -30.76 0.75 -3.47
N THR A 164 -29.64 0.05 -3.25
CA THR A 164 -29.57 -1.16 -2.40
C THR A 164 -28.28 -1.17 -1.61
N PRO A 165 -28.10 -0.28 -0.62
CA PRO A 165 -26.88 -0.23 0.16
C PRO A 165 -26.72 -1.53 0.95
N ALA A 166 -25.54 -2.13 0.92
CA ALA A 166 -25.25 -3.34 1.70
C ALA A 166 -25.24 -3.07 3.21
N VAL A 167 -25.02 -1.81 3.62
CA VAL A 167 -25.02 -1.35 5.01
C VAL A 167 -25.74 0.01 5.07
N ASP A 168 -26.96 0.05 5.57
CA ASP A 168 -27.85 1.21 5.55
C ASP A 168 -27.37 2.42 6.38
N SER A 169 -26.51 2.20 7.36
CA SER A 169 -26.17 3.22 8.36
C SER A 169 -24.87 3.99 8.05
N LEU A 170 -24.23 3.74 6.92
CA LEU A 170 -22.98 4.43 6.56
C LEU A 170 -23.27 5.86 6.13
N SER A 171 -22.59 6.82 6.74
CA SER A 171 -22.69 8.24 6.43
C SER A 171 -21.43 8.81 5.82
N GLY A 172 -20.30 8.09 5.88
CA GLY A 172 -19.07 8.46 5.22
C GLY A 172 -18.10 7.29 5.16
N LEU A 173 -17.34 7.20 4.06
CA LEU A 173 -16.28 6.23 3.90
C LEU A 173 -15.27 6.71 2.86
N PHE A 174 -14.04 6.18 2.92
CA PHE A 174 -13.01 6.41 1.90
C PHE A 174 -12.21 5.13 1.65
N ALA A 175 -11.61 5.01 0.47
CA ALA A 175 -10.69 3.93 0.15
C ALA A 175 -9.40 4.08 0.96
N ALA A 176 -8.98 3.03 1.66
CA ALA A 176 -7.70 3.03 2.36
C ALA A 176 -6.55 3.16 1.36
N SER A 177 -5.88 4.31 1.39
CA SER A 177 -4.87 4.73 0.41
C SER A 177 -3.68 3.78 0.28
N GLY A 178 -2.96 3.86 -0.83
CA GLY A 178 -1.76 3.09 -1.15
C GLY A 178 -2.05 1.94 -2.11
N ARG A 179 -2.74 0.90 -1.65
CA ARG A 179 -2.94 -0.33 -2.43
C ARG A 179 -4.39 -0.80 -2.41
N ALA A 180 -4.91 -1.16 -3.59
CA ALA A 180 -6.00 -2.08 -3.79
C ALA A 180 -5.45 -3.44 -4.27
N LEU A 181 -6.25 -4.49 -4.36
CA LEU A 181 -5.84 -5.86 -4.60
C LEU A 181 -6.60 -6.47 -5.78
N GLN A 182 -5.91 -7.28 -6.61
CA GLN A 182 -6.58 -8.24 -7.48
C GLN A 182 -6.41 -9.65 -6.94
N LEU A 183 -7.51 -10.37 -6.78
CA LEU A 183 -7.55 -11.77 -6.35
C LEU A 183 -7.07 -12.73 -7.46
N ALA A 184 -6.83 -13.97 -7.10
CA ALA A 184 -6.51 -15.04 -8.06
C ALA A 184 -7.67 -15.33 -9.02
N ASP A 185 -8.92 -15.12 -8.61
CA ASP A 185 -10.12 -15.28 -9.44
C ASP A 185 -10.35 -14.10 -10.41
N GLY A 186 -9.52 -13.06 -10.34
CA GLY A 186 -9.60 -11.84 -11.17
C GLY A 186 -10.38 -10.70 -10.51
N GLY A 187 -11.10 -10.94 -9.43
CA GLY A 187 -11.85 -9.92 -8.70
C GLY A 187 -10.94 -8.81 -8.16
N LEU A 188 -11.37 -7.55 -8.28
CA LEU A 188 -10.66 -6.40 -7.73
C LEU A 188 -11.26 -6.04 -6.37
N LEU A 189 -10.41 -5.75 -5.40
CA LEU A 189 -10.82 -5.37 -4.05
C LEU A 189 -10.14 -4.07 -3.61
N PHE A 190 -10.86 -3.24 -2.87
CA PHE A 190 -10.26 -2.23 -2.00
C PHE A 190 -10.93 -2.21 -0.63
N VAL A 191 -10.16 -1.85 0.38
CA VAL A 191 -10.69 -1.70 1.74
C VAL A 191 -11.17 -0.28 1.93
N VAL A 192 -12.27 -0.12 2.65
CA VAL A 192 -12.76 1.19 3.08
C VAL A 192 -12.67 1.33 4.59
N ALA A 193 -12.38 2.55 5.02
CA ALA A 193 -12.58 3.00 6.39
C ALA A 193 -13.85 3.86 6.41
N ALA A 194 -14.81 3.51 7.27
CA ALA A 194 -16.15 4.05 7.24
C ALA A 194 -16.65 4.47 8.63
N HIS A 195 -17.57 5.43 8.68
CA HIS A 195 -18.31 5.78 9.88
C HIS A 195 -19.82 5.77 9.64
N ARG A 196 -20.57 5.59 10.72
CA ARG A 196 -22.03 5.68 10.74
C ARG A 196 -22.44 7.05 11.26
N ALA A 197 -23.70 7.43 11.03
CA ALA A 197 -24.25 8.64 11.59
C ALA A 197 -24.15 8.63 13.12
N GLY A 198 -23.52 9.68 13.68
CA GLY A 198 -23.29 9.81 15.12
C GLY A 198 -21.99 9.22 15.64
N ASP A 199 -21.24 8.47 14.84
CA ASP A 199 -19.87 8.07 15.20
C ASP A 199 -18.99 9.31 15.33
N ARG A 200 -17.99 9.22 16.22
CA ARG A 200 -16.96 10.25 16.42
C ARG A 200 -15.60 9.64 16.18
N TRP A 201 -14.66 10.41 15.71
CA TRP A 201 -13.27 9.98 15.56
C TRP A 201 -12.63 9.65 16.91
N PRO A 202 -11.75 8.66 16.97
CA PRO A 202 -11.80 7.33 16.35
C PRO A 202 -12.73 6.40 17.14
N PRO A 203 -13.00 5.17 16.77
CA PRO A 203 -12.48 4.39 15.65
C PRO A 203 -13.37 4.41 14.40
N LEU A 204 -12.78 4.00 13.26
CA LEU A 204 -13.52 3.72 12.04
C LEU A 204 -13.80 2.21 11.89
N ARG A 205 -14.75 1.88 11.02
CA ARG A 205 -15.12 0.51 10.66
C ARG A 205 -14.49 0.13 9.33
N ASN A 206 -14.05 -1.11 9.19
CA ASN A 206 -13.49 -1.59 7.94
C ASN A 206 -14.45 -2.51 7.22
N TYR A 207 -14.64 -2.24 5.93
CA TYR A 207 -15.37 -3.07 4.99
C TYR A 207 -14.54 -3.26 3.72
N VAL A 208 -15.00 -4.14 2.83
CA VAL A 208 -14.35 -4.42 1.55
C VAL A 208 -15.31 -4.08 0.42
N CYS A 209 -14.84 -3.35 -0.58
CA CYS A 209 -15.52 -3.20 -1.87
C CYS A 209 -14.93 -4.18 -2.87
N ARG A 210 -15.80 -4.79 -3.69
CA ARG A 210 -15.44 -5.78 -4.71
C ARG A 210 -16.02 -5.40 -6.07
N SER A 211 -15.21 -5.61 -7.10
CA SER A 211 -15.61 -5.61 -8.52
C SER A 211 -15.27 -6.96 -9.14
N ASP A 212 -16.17 -7.50 -9.94
CA ASP A 212 -15.96 -8.75 -10.70
C ASP A 212 -15.85 -8.51 -12.22
N ASP A 213 -15.80 -7.26 -12.66
CA ASP A 213 -15.82 -6.86 -14.06
C ASP A 213 -14.71 -5.86 -14.44
N GLY A 214 -13.53 -5.99 -13.82
CA GLY A 214 -12.39 -5.13 -14.09
C GLY A 214 -12.57 -3.69 -13.59
N GLY A 215 -13.37 -3.48 -12.55
CA GLY A 215 -13.58 -2.17 -11.92
C GLY A 215 -14.59 -1.27 -12.63
N HIS A 216 -15.50 -1.85 -13.45
CA HIS A 216 -16.61 -1.11 -14.06
C HIS A 216 -17.80 -0.97 -13.10
N THR A 217 -18.09 -2.02 -12.34
CA THR A 217 -19.09 -1.97 -11.27
C THR A 217 -18.50 -2.43 -9.94
N TRP A 218 -18.99 -1.84 -8.86
CA TRP A 218 -18.50 -2.08 -7.51
C TRP A 218 -19.64 -2.35 -6.55
N ARG A 219 -19.41 -3.20 -5.57
CA ARG A 219 -20.33 -3.41 -4.45
C ARG A 219 -19.58 -3.44 -3.13
N LEU A 220 -20.17 -2.92 -2.09
CA LEU A 220 -19.71 -3.10 -0.72
C LEU A 220 -20.11 -4.50 -0.23
N LEU A 221 -19.18 -5.24 0.37
CA LEU A 221 -19.50 -6.48 1.08
C LEU A 221 -20.07 -6.13 2.46
N PRO A 222 -21.17 -6.77 2.91
CA PRO A 222 -21.90 -6.31 4.10
C PRO A 222 -21.19 -6.63 5.42
N ALA A 223 -20.28 -7.60 5.44
CA ALA A 223 -19.61 -8.02 6.67
C ALA A 223 -18.53 -7.02 7.10
N GLU A 224 -18.70 -6.50 8.31
CA GLU A 224 -17.74 -5.63 8.97
C GLU A 224 -16.48 -6.43 9.38
N ALA A 225 -15.32 -6.07 8.86
CA ALA A 225 -14.06 -6.72 9.21
C ALA A 225 -13.48 -6.23 10.54
N SER A 226 -13.77 -4.98 10.91
CA SER A 226 -13.35 -4.36 12.16
C SER A 226 -14.27 -3.20 12.52
N HIS A 227 -14.60 -3.04 13.79
CA HIS A 227 -15.29 -1.88 14.34
C HIS A 227 -14.34 -0.93 15.09
N CYS A 228 -13.07 -1.20 15.08
CA CYS A 228 -12.05 -0.49 15.86
C CYS A 228 -10.79 -0.19 15.05
N GLY A 229 -10.95 0.06 13.75
CA GLY A 229 -9.85 0.27 12.81
C GLY A 229 -9.74 1.70 12.27
N ASP A 230 -8.97 1.80 11.21
CA ASP A 230 -8.75 2.96 10.36
C ASP A 230 -8.30 2.44 8.97
N GLU A 231 -7.35 3.09 8.26
CA GLU A 231 -6.85 2.54 6.99
C GLU A 231 -6.35 1.11 7.15
N ALA A 232 -6.71 0.26 6.19
CA ALA A 232 -6.34 -1.14 6.22
C ALA A 232 -5.93 -1.66 4.84
N LYS A 233 -5.19 -2.76 4.83
CA LYS A 233 -4.72 -3.43 3.60
C LYS A 233 -5.11 -4.88 3.62
N LEU A 234 -5.38 -5.42 2.45
CA LEU A 234 -5.78 -6.80 2.25
C LEU A 234 -4.71 -7.59 1.48
N ALA A 235 -4.51 -8.84 1.86
CA ALA A 235 -3.77 -9.82 1.07
C ALA A 235 -4.57 -11.11 0.95
N GLU A 236 -4.57 -11.71 -0.24
CA GLU A 236 -5.02 -13.08 -0.45
C GLU A 236 -3.91 -14.04 0.00
N LEU A 237 -4.27 -15.03 0.80
CA LEU A 237 -3.35 -16.02 1.32
C LEU A 237 -3.24 -17.23 0.38
N ALA A 238 -2.25 -18.10 0.62
CA ALA A 238 -1.99 -19.24 -0.24
C ALA A 238 -3.15 -20.27 -0.29
N ASP A 239 -4.01 -20.27 0.72
CA ASP A 239 -5.21 -21.11 0.80
C ASP A 239 -6.48 -20.42 0.25
N GLY A 240 -6.35 -19.21 -0.31
CA GLY A 240 -7.47 -18.40 -0.83
C GLY A 240 -8.22 -17.59 0.24
N SER A 241 -7.89 -17.75 1.52
CA SER A 241 -8.42 -16.90 2.59
C SER A 241 -7.84 -15.48 2.51
N TRP A 242 -8.48 -14.52 3.19
CA TRP A 242 -8.04 -13.14 3.19
C TRP A 242 -7.47 -12.73 4.55
N LEU A 243 -6.40 -11.96 4.52
CA LEU A 243 -5.79 -11.33 5.69
C LEU A 243 -5.89 -9.82 5.55
N MET A 244 -6.52 -9.17 6.52
CA MET A 244 -6.57 -7.72 6.62
C MET A 244 -5.58 -7.24 7.68
N SER A 245 -4.70 -6.30 7.31
CA SER A 245 -3.85 -5.53 8.22
C SER A 245 -4.52 -4.20 8.48
N ILE A 246 -4.79 -3.87 9.74
CA ILE A 246 -5.65 -2.77 10.16
C ILE A 246 -4.85 -1.78 10.99
N ARG A 247 -4.86 -0.50 10.62
CA ARG A 247 -4.27 0.58 11.42
C ARG A 247 -4.96 0.64 12.77
N ASN A 248 -4.14 0.67 13.83
CA ASN A 248 -4.62 0.78 15.19
C ASN A 248 -4.74 2.26 15.60
N PRO A 249 -5.94 2.85 15.69
CA PRO A 249 -6.11 4.25 16.08
C PRO A 249 -5.66 4.54 17.52
N ASP A 250 -5.64 3.53 18.40
CA ASP A 250 -5.22 3.65 19.79
C ASP A 250 -3.69 3.55 19.96
N LYS A 251 -2.94 3.33 18.86
CA LYS A 251 -1.51 3.04 18.86
C LYS A 251 -1.17 1.70 19.53
N GLY A 252 0.12 1.39 19.65
CA GLY A 252 0.61 0.15 20.25
C GLY A 252 1.03 -0.85 19.19
N TYR A 253 0.15 -1.75 18.79
CA TYR A 253 0.46 -2.82 17.83
C TYR A 253 -0.55 -2.87 16.69
N ARG A 254 -0.07 -3.33 15.53
CA ARG A 254 -0.88 -3.48 14.32
C ARG A 254 -1.99 -4.50 14.52
N ARG A 255 -3.22 -4.16 14.16
CA ARG A 255 -4.39 -5.04 14.23
C ARG A 255 -4.53 -5.85 12.97
N HIS A 256 -5.19 -7.01 13.08
CA HIS A 256 -5.50 -7.86 11.93
C HIS A 256 -6.81 -8.62 12.11
N ALA A 257 -7.42 -9.01 10.98
CA ALA A 257 -8.55 -9.91 10.92
C ALA A 257 -8.40 -10.86 9.72
N ARG A 258 -9.05 -12.03 9.76
CA ARG A 258 -9.06 -13.02 8.68
C ARG A 258 -10.47 -13.34 8.21
N SER A 259 -10.63 -13.56 6.92
CA SER A 259 -11.83 -14.12 6.33
C SER A 259 -11.49 -15.42 5.59
N TYR A 260 -12.26 -16.47 5.86
CA TYR A 260 -12.10 -17.79 5.23
C TYR A 260 -13.17 -18.06 4.16
N ASP A 261 -14.06 -17.11 3.93
CA ASP A 261 -15.25 -17.20 3.07
C ASP A 261 -15.39 -15.98 2.16
N GLN A 262 -14.25 -15.46 1.69
CA GLN A 262 -14.17 -14.34 0.74
C GLN A 262 -14.90 -13.07 1.23
N GLY A 263 -14.77 -12.76 2.50
CA GLY A 263 -15.31 -11.53 3.09
C GLY A 263 -16.77 -11.64 3.52
N ALA A 264 -17.39 -12.83 3.49
CA ALA A 264 -18.74 -13.04 4.02
C ALA A 264 -18.79 -13.01 5.55
N SER A 265 -17.69 -13.36 6.20
CA SER A 265 -17.47 -13.22 7.64
C SER A 265 -15.99 -12.96 7.97
N TRP A 266 -15.73 -12.47 9.18
CA TRP A 266 -14.39 -12.16 9.65
C TRP A 266 -14.16 -12.73 11.05
N SER A 267 -12.90 -13.08 11.33
CA SER A 267 -12.47 -13.44 12.68
C SER A 267 -12.58 -12.24 13.63
N GLU A 268 -12.47 -12.51 14.93
CA GLU A 268 -12.16 -11.44 15.89
C GLU A 268 -10.87 -10.72 15.49
N VAL A 269 -10.81 -9.42 15.82
CA VAL A 269 -9.63 -8.59 15.58
C VAL A 269 -8.54 -8.96 16.59
N GLY A 270 -7.39 -9.40 16.07
CA GLY A 270 -6.18 -9.67 16.84
C GLY A 270 -5.14 -8.58 16.69
N GLU A 271 -4.03 -8.70 17.41
CA GLU A 271 -2.87 -7.80 17.32
C GLU A 271 -1.59 -8.59 16.99
N TRP A 272 -0.75 -8.01 16.13
CA TRP A 272 0.61 -8.50 15.88
C TRP A 272 1.60 -7.79 16.80
N TYR A 273 1.94 -8.43 17.90
CA TYR A 273 2.95 -7.88 18.84
C TYR A 273 4.36 -7.76 18.21
N ASP A 274 4.57 -8.37 17.06
CA ASP A 274 5.79 -8.23 16.25
C ASP A 274 5.80 -6.93 15.41
N LEU A 275 4.65 -6.26 15.22
CA LEU A 275 4.48 -5.06 14.41
C LEU A 275 3.96 -3.88 15.25
N PRO A 276 4.84 -3.05 15.80
CA PRO A 276 4.44 -1.78 16.43
C PRO A 276 3.68 -0.88 15.45
N ASP A 277 2.67 -0.18 15.93
CA ASP A 277 1.84 0.74 15.13
C ASP A 277 1.60 2.06 15.87
N PRO A 278 2.14 3.19 15.39
CA PRO A 278 1.93 4.50 15.99
C PRO A 278 0.66 5.19 15.48
N ALA A 279 -0.39 4.46 15.15
CA ALA A 279 -1.56 4.93 14.43
C ALA A 279 -1.17 5.48 13.04
N CYS A 280 -0.54 4.64 12.21
CA CYS A 280 -0.05 5.02 10.89
C CYS A 280 -0.52 4.03 9.82
N ASN A 281 -0.80 4.55 8.61
CA ASN A 281 -1.03 3.69 7.47
C ASN A 281 0.26 2.94 7.13
N GLY A 282 0.14 1.63 6.91
CA GLY A 282 1.21 0.75 6.45
C GLY A 282 0.74 -0.01 5.21
N ASP A 283 1.60 -0.84 4.64
CA ASP A 283 1.21 -1.68 3.51
C ASP A 283 1.41 -3.17 3.79
N LEU A 284 0.60 -4.00 3.15
CA LEU A 284 0.65 -5.46 3.20
C LEU A 284 0.69 -5.99 1.77
N LEU A 285 1.78 -6.67 1.41
CA LEU A 285 2.03 -7.16 0.05
C LEU A 285 2.24 -8.67 0.04
N ARG A 286 1.48 -9.42 -0.79
CA ARG A 286 1.89 -10.75 -1.24
C ARG A 286 3.10 -10.61 -2.16
N TYR A 287 4.28 -11.03 -1.68
CA TYR A 287 5.51 -10.95 -2.45
C TYR A 287 5.71 -12.16 -3.37
N SER A 288 5.41 -13.37 -2.90
CA SER A 288 5.55 -14.60 -3.69
C SER A 288 4.67 -15.73 -3.17
N LEU A 289 4.35 -16.68 -4.06
CA LEU A 289 3.62 -17.91 -3.77
C LEU A 289 4.39 -19.14 -4.25
N ARG A 290 4.37 -20.22 -3.45
CA ARG A 290 4.95 -21.52 -3.84
C ARG A 290 4.19 -22.13 -5.02
N SER A 291 2.89 -21.88 -5.12
CA SER A 291 2.07 -22.28 -6.25
C SER A 291 2.49 -21.61 -7.57
N GLU A 292 3.19 -20.48 -7.51
CA GLU A 292 3.77 -19.75 -8.65
C GLU A 292 5.26 -20.06 -8.88
N GLY A 293 5.80 -21.09 -8.21
CA GLY A 293 7.17 -21.58 -8.37
C GLY A 293 8.20 -20.94 -7.43
N ALA A 294 7.80 -20.09 -6.49
CA ALA A 294 8.71 -19.57 -5.46
C ALA A 294 9.05 -20.65 -4.41
N ARG A 295 10.19 -20.50 -3.73
CA ARG A 295 10.60 -21.41 -2.64
C ARG A 295 9.71 -21.28 -1.40
N HIS A 296 9.18 -20.10 -1.16
CA HIS A 296 8.37 -19.76 0.01
C HIS A 296 7.18 -18.90 -0.37
N ASP A 297 6.07 -19.09 0.35
CA ASP A 297 5.00 -18.11 0.43
C ASP A 297 5.49 -16.96 1.31
N ARG A 298 5.51 -15.72 0.77
CA ARG A 298 6.04 -14.57 1.49
C ARG A 298 5.04 -13.43 1.50
N LEU A 299 4.79 -12.89 2.69
CA LEU A 299 4.13 -11.60 2.86
C LEU A 299 5.15 -10.56 3.33
N LEU A 300 5.07 -9.37 2.79
CA LEU A 300 5.79 -8.20 3.27
C LEU A 300 4.84 -7.22 3.93
N HIS A 301 5.30 -6.56 4.97
CA HIS A 301 4.59 -5.46 5.63
C HIS A 301 5.53 -4.27 5.80
N SER A 302 5.05 -3.05 5.52
CA SER A 302 5.80 -1.82 5.82
C SER A 302 5.02 -0.94 6.79
N ILE A 303 5.72 -0.39 7.79
CA ILE A 303 5.12 0.44 8.84
C ILE A 303 6.22 1.19 9.60
N PRO A 304 5.96 2.36 10.19
CA PRO A 304 6.79 2.92 11.26
C PRO A 304 6.84 1.96 12.46
N ALA A 305 8.02 1.47 12.82
CA ALA A 305 8.19 0.43 13.85
C ALA A 305 8.38 1.04 15.25
N ASP A 306 7.40 1.81 15.69
CA ASP A 306 7.35 2.45 17.01
C ASP A 306 5.89 2.41 17.50
N THR A 307 5.68 2.22 18.80
CA THR A 307 4.33 2.11 19.37
C THR A 307 3.64 3.46 19.60
N ALA A 308 4.35 4.58 19.46
CA ALA A 308 3.85 5.89 19.84
C ALA A 308 4.08 6.99 18.79
N GLN A 309 5.21 6.94 18.09
CA GLN A 309 5.65 7.99 17.18
C GLN A 309 5.84 7.48 15.76
N ARG A 310 5.50 8.29 14.77
CA ARG A 310 5.72 7.98 13.34
C ARG A 310 7.20 8.18 12.97
N ARG A 311 7.99 7.13 13.19
CA ARG A 311 9.42 7.06 12.89
C ARG A 311 9.85 5.61 12.70
N ASN A 312 11.11 5.40 12.29
CA ASN A 312 11.71 4.07 12.20
C ASN A 312 10.93 3.15 11.23
N VAL A 313 10.67 3.64 10.01
CA VAL A 313 9.99 2.81 9.00
C VAL A 313 10.78 1.56 8.74
N CYS A 314 10.12 0.41 8.84
CA CYS A 314 10.70 -0.90 8.57
C CYS A 314 9.93 -1.65 7.46
N VAL A 315 10.61 -2.64 6.89
CA VAL A 315 9.98 -3.73 6.12
C VAL A 315 10.11 -5.00 6.95
N ALA A 316 8.96 -5.64 7.17
CA ALA A 316 8.84 -6.93 7.86
C ALA A 316 8.48 -8.03 6.85
N LEU A 317 8.88 -9.27 7.14
CA LEU A 317 8.66 -10.44 6.28
C LEU A 317 8.07 -11.57 7.12
N SER A 318 7.00 -12.19 6.60
CA SER A 318 6.38 -13.40 7.12
C SER A 318 6.50 -14.54 6.11
N TYR A 319 6.76 -15.75 6.62
CA TYR A 319 6.79 -17.01 5.86
C TYR A 319 5.63 -17.95 6.23
N ASP A 320 4.72 -17.53 7.10
CA ASP A 320 3.66 -18.34 7.69
C ASP A 320 2.28 -17.68 7.54
N GLU A 321 2.09 -16.99 6.42
CA GLU A 321 0.83 -16.33 6.08
C GLU A 321 0.40 -15.26 7.11
N GLY A 322 1.38 -14.50 7.60
CA GLY A 322 1.16 -13.38 8.52
C GLY A 322 0.79 -13.81 9.94
N LYS A 323 1.12 -15.04 10.36
CA LYS A 323 0.99 -15.44 11.78
C LYS A 323 2.09 -14.83 12.63
N THR A 324 3.34 -14.81 12.09
CA THR A 324 4.51 -14.18 12.71
C THR A 324 5.30 -13.35 11.70
N TRP A 325 6.11 -12.40 12.20
CA TRP A 325 6.95 -11.51 11.41
C TRP A 325 8.40 -11.58 11.88
N PRO A 326 9.11 -12.72 11.67
CA PRO A 326 10.43 -12.99 12.24
C PRO A 326 11.56 -12.13 11.67
N VAL A 327 11.35 -11.53 10.51
CA VAL A 327 12.31 -10.58 9.90
C VAL A 327 11.69 -9.21 9.93
N ARG A 328 12.42 -8.24 10.49
CA ARG A 328 12.04 -6.82 10.48
C ARG A 328 13.30 -5.98 10.38
N LYS A 329 13.41 -5.17 9.33
CA LYS A 329 14.60 -4.35 9.09
C LYS A 329 14.23 -2.90 8.84
N ALA A 330 14.87 -1.99 9.59
CA ALA A 330 14.68 -0.55 9.46
C ALA A 330 15.25 -0.04 8.14
N ILE A 331 14.49 0.83 7.49
CA ILE A 331 14.85 1.55 6.26
C ILE A 331 15.21 2.99 6.60
N TRP A 332 14.38 3.65 7.40
CA TRP A 332 14.53 5.03 7.87
C TRP A 332 14.38 5.09 9.37
N ALA A 333 15.37 5.63 10.07
CA ALA A 333 15.31 5.82 11.52
C ALA A 333 14.64 7.15 11.89
N GLU A 334 14.67 8.11 10.98
CA GLU A 334 14.12 9.46 11.13
C GLU A 334 12.59 9.45 11.22
N PRO A 335 11.96 10.60 11.53
CA PRO A 335 10.53 10.77 11.41
C PRO A 335 10.05 10.40 10.00
N ALA A 336 9.02 9.58 9.92
CA ALA A 336 8.47 9.10 8.67
C ALA A 336 7.04 8.58 8.88
N GLY A 337 6.21 8.70 7.85
CA GLY A 337 4.79 8.40 7.92
C GLY A 337 4.37 7.19 7.09
N TYR A 338 3.44 7.41 6.21
CA TYR A 338 2.81 6.40 5.38
C TYR A 338 3.80 5.72 4.43
N SER A 339 3.50 4.49 4.06
CA SER A 339 4.33 3.71 3.15
C SER A 339 3.49 2.80 2.25
N SER A 340 4.01 2.51 1.06
CA SER A 340 3.44 1.59 0.09
C SER A 340 4.51 0.72 -0.54
N LEU A 341 4.21 -0.57 -0.75
CA LEU A 341 5.12 -1.60 -1.25
C LEU A 341 4.73 -2.07 -2.64
N THR A 342 5.71 -2.45 -3.44
CA THR A 342 5.48 -3.25 -4.66
C THR A 342 6.64 -4.22 -4.90
N ARG A 343 6.38 -5.32 -5.61
CA ARG A 343 7.43 -6.18 -6.16
C ARG A 343 7.78 -5.67 -7.55
N LEU A 344 9.07 -5.40 -7.79
CA LEU A 344 9.57 -4.94 -9.08
C LEU A 344 9.69 -6.11 -10.08
N ALA A 345 9.80 -5.79 -11.36
CA ALA A 345 9.93 -6.79 -12.42
C ALA A 345 11.15 -7.71 -12.27
N ASP A 346 12.23 -7.20 -11.70
CA ASP A 346 13.45 -7.96 -11.41
C ASP A 346 13.41 -8.74 -10.08
N GLY A 347 12.28 -8.73 -9.38
CA GLY A 347 12.10 -9.37 -8.08
C GLY A 347 12.63 -8.57 -6.90
N SER A 348 13.18 -7.38 -7.09
CA SER A 348 13.48 -6.49 -5.95
C SER A 348 12.20 -5.91 -5.35
N ILE A 349 12.33 -5.28 -4.20
CA ILE A 349 11.23 -4.69 -3.43
C ILE A 349 11.30 -3.17 -3.60
N GLY A 350 10.22 -2.56 -4.03
CA GLY A 350 10.02 -1.12 -4.02
C GLY A 350 9.23 -0.70 -2.80
N LEU A 351 9.69 0.34 -2.11
CA LEU A 351 9.02 0.99 -0.99
C LEU A 351 8.92 2.48 -1.29
N LEU A 352 7.72 3.02 -1.28
CA LEU A 352 7.47 4.45 -1.34
C LEU A 352 7.05 4.94 0.05
N THR A 353 7.70 5.99 0.57
CA THR A 353 7.55 6.39 1.98
C THR A 353 7.50 7.90 2.13
N GLU A 354 6.64 8.39 3.03
CA GLU A 354 6.73 9.74 3.59
C GLU A 354 7.91 9.81 4.55
N VAL A 355 8.86 10.71 4.32
CA VAL A 355 9.99 10.97 5.21
C VAL A 355 9.96 12.43 5.64
N GLY A 356 9.93 12.68 6.94
CA GLY A 356 9.72 13.98 7.56
C GLY A 356 8.59 13.94 8.59
N ASP A 357 8.11 15.11 8.97
CA ASP A 357 7.07 15.29 9.98
C ASP A 357 6.11 16.44 9.62
N TRP A 358 5.18 16.72 10.51
CA TRP A 358 4.18 17.78 10.32
C TRP A 358 4.77 19.19 10.40
N ASP A 359 5.93 19.38 11.02
CA ASP A 359 6.57 20.69 11.17
C ASP A 359 7.41 21.04 9.93
N THR A 360 8.11 20.07 9.37
CA THR A 360 9.01 20.24 8.23
C THR A 360 8.35 19.89 6.87
N GLY A 361 7.21 19.20 6.90
CA GLY A 361 6.60 18.58 5.75
C GLY A 361 7.23 17.23 5.41
N PHE A 362 6.58 16.50 4.49
CA PHE A 362 7.01 15.17 4.09
C PHE A 362 7.58 15.18 2.68
N GLU A 363 8.77 14.58 2.51
CA GLU A 363 9.25 14.16 1.21
C GLU A 363 8.67 12.79 0.86
N ILE A 364 8.37 12.55 -0.41
CA ILE A 364 8.01 11.23 -0.91
C ILE A 364 9.26 10.60 -1.49
N ARG A 365 9.76 9.54 -0.83
CA ARG A 365 10.99 8.83 -1.19
C ARG A 365 10.72 7.42 -1.65
N PHE A 366 11.28 7.08 -2.79
CA PHE A 366 11.36 5.70 -3.27
C PHE A 366 12.63 5.03 -2.72
N THR A 367 12.48 3.79 -2.29
CA THR A 367 13.60 2.93 -1.88
C THR A 367 13.51 1.61 -2.61
N ARG A 368 14.61 1.20 -3.26
CA ARG A 368 14.77 -0.13 -3.82
C ARG A 368 15.67 -0.96 -2.91
N LEU A 369 15.21 -2.17 -2.57
CA LEU A 369 15.97 -3.13 -1.75
C LEU A 369 15.73 -4.56 -2.25
N THR A 370 16.66 -5.48 -1.90
CA THR A 370 16.56 -6.88 -2.28
C THR A 370 16.11 -7.74 -1.10
N MET A 371 15.47 -8.88 -1.39
CA MET A 371 15.15 -9.89 -0.37
C MET A 371 16.43 -10.35 0.36
N LYS A 372 17.53 -10.50 -0.38
CA LYS A 372 18.83 -10.84 0.19
C LYS A 372 19.32 -9.83 1.22
N TRP A 373 19.14 -8.52 0.96
CA TRP A 373 19.47 -7.48 1.92
C TRP A 373 18.53 -7.51 3.14
N LEU A 374 17.23 -7.65 2.91
CA LEU A 374 16.23 -7.69 3.97
C LEU A 374 16.48 -8.82 4.96
N THR A 375 16.96 -9.97 4.48
CA THR A 375 17.14 -11.21 5.27
C THR A 375 18.59 -11.50 5.65
N ASP A 376 19.51 -10.54 5.51
CA ASP A 376 20.96 -10.73 5.77
C ASP A 376 21.55 -11.93 5.01
N GLY A 377 21.12 -12.11 3.75
CA GLY A 377 21.61 -13.15 2.86
C GLY A 377 20.96 -14.52 3.04
N LYS A 378 20.01 -14.69 3.97
CA LYS A 378 19.34 -15.98 4.25
C LYS A 378 18.31 -16.37 3.20
N ASP A 379 17.75 -15.41 2.49
CA ASP A 379 16.75 -15.60 1.44
C ASP A 379 17.10 -14.71 0.22
N ASP A 380 17.05 -15.29 -0.97
CA ASP A 380 17.36 -14.58 -2.23
C ASP A 380 16.11 -14.14 -3.01
N GLY A 381 14.91 -14.41 -2.47
CA GLY A 381 13.62 -14.02 -3.06
C GLY A 381 13.08 -14.98 -4.13
N ARG A 382 13.81 -16.08 -4.43
CA ARG A 382 13.41 -17.10 -5.43
C ARG A 382 12.39 -18.09 -4.91
#